data_c1147737dfa7ce3b542de5e3a76281fd
#
_entry.id   c1147737dfa7ce3b542de5e3a76281fd
#
_cell.length_a   1.000
_cell.length_b   1.000
_cell.length_c   1.000
_cell.angle_alpha   90.00
_cell.angle_beta   90.00
_cell.angle_gamma   90.00
#
_symmetry.space_group_name_H-M   'P 1'
#
loop_
_entity.id
_entity.type
_entity.pdbx_description
1 polymer ?
#
loop_
_entity_poly.entity_id
_entity_poly.type
_entity_poly.pdbx_seq_one_letter_code
_entity_poly.pdbx_strand_id
1 'polypeptide(L)'
;MNTKKKILDAALDLFSEKGYANVFVAEIAEAVGIKAPSLYKHYKSKRDIFNAIIEEMKKNYNRQAATLSIDGNNAMSDAEVFSAASEDGLVKMGFSLFSFFLHDGYTQKFRKMLTIEQFHTPELAELFTKQYIDDSLKYQSGIFSLLCERGILKGDNPQIMALQFHSPIYMLLTMCDREPEREKELTSLLEQHIRQFVRLYSKGDNL
;
A
#
# COMPACT_ATOMS: atom_id res chain seq x y z
N MET A 1 17.61 11.98 -16.51
CA MET A 1 17.13 11.64 -15.15
C MET A 1 17.99 12.38 -14.15
N ASN A 2 17.38 13.09 -13.16
CA ASN A 2 18.10 13.89 -12.15
C ASN A 2 18.89 12.94 -11.22
N THR A 3 20.16 13.31 -10.88
CA THR A 3 21.03 12.53 -9.98
C THR A 3 20.35 12.22 -8.65
N LYS A 4 19.54 13.13 -8.12
CA LYS A 4 18.77 12.93 -6.88
C LYS A 4 17.79 11.75 -7.00
N LYS A 5 17.11 11.60 -8.15
CA LYS A 5 16.22 10.48 -8.44
C LYS A 5 16.99 9.17 -8.58
N LYS A 6 18.14 9.18 -9.27
CA LYS A 6 19.00 7.99 -9.40
C LYS A 6 19.46 7.45 -8.04
N ILE A 7 19.78 8.36 -7.09
CA ILE A 7 20.17 7.97 -5.73
C ILE A 7 18.99 7.29 -5.01
N LEU A 8 17.76 7.82 -5.14
CA LEU A 8 16.59 7.19 -4.53
C LEU A 8 16.32 5.80 -5.09
N ASP A 9 16.37 5.66 -6.42
CA ASP A 9 16.09 4.39 -7.10
C ASP A 9 17.13 3.33 -6.69
N ALA A 10 18.43 3.67 -6.74
CA ALA A 10 19.50 2.77 -6.33
C ALA A 10 19.45 2.41 -4.84
N ALA A 11 19.11 3.37 -3.98
CA ALA A 11 18.95 3.11 -2.56
C ALA A 11 17.79 2.14 -2.28
N LEU A 12 16.63 2.36 -2.93
CA LEU A 12 15.47 1.50 -2.77
C LEU A 12 15.74 0.08 -3.28
N ASP A 13 16.47 -0.07 -4.40
CA ASP A 13 16.89 -1.36 -4.91
C ASP A 13 17.74 -2.11 -3.88
N LEU A 14 18.80 -1.47 -3.39
CA LEU A 14 19.68 -2.06 -2.37
C LEU A 14 18.94 -2.38 -1.07
N PHE A 15 18.07 -1.46 -0.59
CA PHE A 15 17.28 -1.69 0.63
C PHE A 15 16.31 -2.87 0.46
N SER A 16 15.71 -3.04 -0.71
CA SER A 16 14.77 -4.14 -0.97
C SER A 16 15.46 -5.51 -1.11
N GLU A 17 16.76 -5.53 -1.40
CA GLU A 17 17.55 -6.74 -1.53
C GLU A 17 18.25 -7.16 -0.24
N LYS A 18 18.87 -6.19 0.44
CA LYS A 18 19.77 -6.44 1.58
C LYS A 18 19.17 -6.04 2.95
N GLY A 19 18.03 -5.36 2.96
CA GLY A 19 17.49 -4.67 4.13
C GLY A 19 18.14 -3.29 4.33
N TYR A 20 17.41 -2.39 4.99
CA TYR A 20 17.87 -1.02 5.26
C TYR A 20 19.14 -1.00 6.12
N ALA A 21 19.19 -1.83 7.17
CA ALA A 21 20.30 -1.84 8.12
C ALA A 21 21.64 -2.16 7.44
N ASN A 22 21.66 -3.10 6.50
CA ASN A 22 22.85 -3.66 5.88
C ASN A 22 23.41 -2.85 4.69
N VAL A 23 22.76 -1.76 4.28
CA VAL A 23 23.21 -0.94 3.16
C VAL A 23 23.94 0.30 3.65
N PHE A 24 25.14 0.55 3.10
CA PHE A 24 25.94 1.73 3.39
C PHE A 24 25.81 2.79 2.29
N VAL A 25 25.98 4.07 2.67
CA VAL A 25 25.90 5.20 1.71
C VAL A 25 26.92 5.08 0.58
N ALA A 26 28.09 4.47 0.87
CA ALA A 26 29.13 4.22 -0.12
C ALA A 26 28.63 3.28 -1.25
N GLU A 27 27.89 2.23 -0.91
CA GLU A 27 27.32 1.29 -1.89
C GLU A 27 26.26 1.98 -2.78
N ILE A 28 25.44 2.87 -2.19
CA ILE A 28 24.46 3.66 -2.95
C ILE A 28 25.19 4.60 -3.93
N ALA A 29 26.26 5.25 -3.49
CA ALA A 29 27.06 6.13 -4.34
C ALA A 29 27.72 5.37 -5.49
N GLU A 30 28.26 4.18 -5.22
CA GLU A 30 28.85 3.28 -6.21
C GLU A 30 27.82 2.83 -7.24
N ALA A 31 26.62 2.40 -6.81
CA ALA A 31 25.53 1.98 -7.69
C ALA A 31 25.07 3.09 -8.65
N VAL A 32 25.22 4.36 -8.25
CA VAL A 32 24.89 5.53 -9.09
C VAL A 32 26.08 5.99 -9.96
N GLY A 33 27.28 5.46 -9.70
CA GLY A 33 28.51 5.86 -10.38
C GLY A 33 29.05 7.22 -9.92
N ILE A 34 28.84 7.59 -8.66
CA ILE A 34 29.33 8.84 -8.05
C ILE A 34 30.17 8.56 -6.81
N LYS A 35 30.98 9.53 -6.39
CA LYS A 35 31.71 9.43 -5.10
C LYS A 35 30.79 9.78 -3.93
N ALA A 36 30.98 9.16 -2.76
CA ALA A 36 30.20 9.41 -1.55
C ALA A 36 30.09 10.92 -1.18
N PRO A 37 31.14 11.76 -1.29
CA PRO A 37 30.99 13.20 -1.07
C PRO A 37 30.01 13.90 -2.01
N SER A 38 29.85 13.37 -3.23
CA SER A 38 28.87 13.92 -4.19
C SER A 38 27.45 13.51 -3.82
N LEU A 39 27.25 12.32 -3.25
CA LEU A 39 25.95 11.90 -2.73
C LEU A 39 25.50 12.80 -1.59
N TYR A 40 26.41 13.16 -0.67
CA TYR A 40 26.09 14.04 0.47
C TYR A 40 25.70 15.47 0.07
N LYS A 41 25.97 15.91 -1.17
CA LYS A 41 25.42 17.17 -1.71
C LYS A 41 23.91 17.07 -1.98
N HIS A 42 23.36 15.87 -2.14
CA HIS A 42 21.95 15.63 -2.43
C HIS A 42 21.15 15.20 -1.21
N TYR A 43 21.75 14.39 -0.34
CA TYR A 43 21.12 13.85 0.89
C TYR A 43 22.14 13.83 2.02
N LYS A 44 21.77 14.38 3.17
CA LYS A 44 22.66 14.53 4.32
C LYS A 44 22.98 13.20 5.02
N SER A 45 22.13 12.18 4.86
CA SER A 45 22.24 10.89 5.54
C SER A 45 21.49 9.79 4.77
N LYS A 46 21.76 8.53 5.11
CA LYS A 46 20.95 7.38 4.68
C LYS A 46 19.48 7.54 5.08
N ARG A 47 19.22 8.13 6.25
CA ARG A 47 17.88 8.43 6.73
C ARG A 47 17.14 9.47 5.86
N ASP A 48 17.83 10.48 5.37
CA ASP A 48 17.23 11.46 4.45
C ASP A 48 16.80 10.81 3.14
N ILE A 49 17.61 9.87 2.62
CA ILE A 49 17.26 9.09 1.43
C ILE A 49 16.01 8.26 1.70
N PHE A 50 15.98 7.56 2.85
CA PHE A 50 14.83 6.75 3.27
C PHE A 50 13.56 7.58 3.39
N ASN A 51 13.61 8.73 4.03
CA ASN A 51 12.47 9.64 4.16
C ASN A 51 11.98 10.13 2.79
N ALA A 52 12.91 10.43 1.88
CA ALA A 52 12.55 10.84 0.51
C ALA A 52 11.90 9.71 -0.30
N ILE A 53 12.26 8.44 -0.05
CA ILE A 53 11.59 7.27 -0.62
C ILE A 53 10.12 7.20 -0.13
N ILE A 54 9.89 7.39 1.18
CA ILE A 54 8.53 7.42 1.75
C ILE A 54 7.69 8.52 1.10
N GLU A 55 8.25 9.72 0.95
CA GLU A 55 7.53 10.84 0.32
C GLU A 55 7.20 10.57 -1.17
N GLU A 56 8.07 9.90 -1.90
CA GLU A 56 7.79 9.52 -3.28
C GLU A 56 6.69 8.43 -3.36
N MET A 57 6.71 7.47 -2.46
CA MET A 57 5.64 6.48 -2.31
C MET A 57 4.27 7.13 -2.05
N LYS A 58 4.21 8.06 -1.09
CA LYS A 58 2.97 8.80 -0.79
C LYS A 58 2.44 9.54 -2.01
N LYS A 59 3.32 10.19 -2.78
CA LYS A 59 2.94 10.87 -4.02
C LYS A 59 2.39 9.90 -5.08
N ASN A 60 3.00 8.72 -5.21
CA ASN A 60 2.53 7.70 -6.14
C ASN A 60 1.14 7.21 -5.73
N TYR A 61 0.95 6.91 -4.44
CA TYR A 61 -0.33 6.49 -3.90
C TYR A 61 -1.43 7.55 -4.09
N ASN A 62 -1.15 8.81 -3.77
CA ASN A 62 -2.12 9.89 -3.95
C ASN A 62 -2.52 10.08 -5.42
N ARG A 63 -1.57 9.93 -6.35
CA ARG A 63 -1.88 9.93 -7.79
C ARG A 63 -2.79 8.77 -8.18
N GLN A 64 -2.52 7.58 -7.67
CA GLN A 64 -3.36 6.41 -7.91
C GLN A 64 -4.76 6.58 -7.34
N ALA A 65 -4.89 7.01 -6.08
CA ALA A 65 -6.16 7.29 -5.43
C ALA A 65 -7.00 8.30 -6.22
N ALA A 66 -6.37 9.38 -6.69
CA ALA A 66 -7.03 10.40 -7.52
C ALA A 66 -7.61 9.84 -8.82
N THR A 67 -7.00 8.81 -9.44
CA THR A 67 -7.57 8.15 -10.64
C THR A 67 -8.88 7.42 -10.35
N LEU A 68 -9.13 7.09 -9.10
CA LEU A 68 -10.35 6.44 -8.61
C LEU A 68 -11.32 7.43 -7.98
N SER A 69 -11.03 8.72 -8.06
CA SER A 69 -11.79 9.81 -7.42
C SER A 69 -11.90 9.67 -5.91
N ILE A 70 -10.92 9.06 -5.26
CA ILE A 70 -10.82 8.94 -3.80
C ILE A 70 -9.60 9.68 -3.28
N ASP A 71 -9.65 10.10 -2.01
CA ASP A 71 -8.50 10.61 -1.27
C ASP A 71 -7.58 9.45 -0.83
N GLY A 72 -8.16 8.32 -0.45
CA GLY A 72 -7.45 7.14 0.02
C GLY A 72 -6.97 7.23 1.48
N ASN A 73 -7.22 8.38 2.16
CA ASN A 73 -6.87 8.62 3.56
C ASN A 73 -8.01 9.29 4.33
N ASN A 74 -9.01 9.83 3.63
CA ASN A 74 -10.18 10.50 4.21
C ASN A 74 -11.44 9.66 4.02
N ALA A 75 -11.80 8.89 5.04
CA ALA A 75 -12.96 8.01 5.00
C ALA A 75 -14.28 8.76 4.75
N MET A 76 -14.40 10.02 5.20
CA MET A 76 -15.64 10.79 5.06
C MET A 76 -15.92 11.16 3.60
N SER A 77 -14.92 11.68 2.87
CA SER A 77 -15.05 11.99 1.45
C SER A 77 -15.24 10.73 0.62
N ASP A 78 -14.50 9.69 0.95
CA ASP A 78 -14.44 8.48 0.14
C ASP A 78 -15.67 7.58 0.31
N ALA A 79 -16.33 7.62 1.50
CA ALA A 79 -17.59 6.90 1.71
C ALA A 79 -18.69 7.32 0.72
N GLU A 80 -18.67 8.54 0.17
CA GLU A 80 -19.61 8.96 -0.87
C GLU A 80 -19.35 8.24 -2.19
N VAL A 81 -18.09 8.13 -2.59
CA VAL A 81 -17.68 7.41 -3.80
C VAL A 81 -18.04 5.94 -3.69
N PHE A 82 -17.72 5.30 -2.56
CA PHE A 82 -18.03 3.89 -2.32
C PHE A 82 -19.54 3.63 -2.25
N SER A 83 -20.32 4.55 -1.70
CA SER A 83 -21.79 4.41 -1.61
C SER A 83 -22.49 4.49 -2.98
N ALA A 84 -21.89 5.21 -3.92
CA ALA A 84 -22.43 5.39 -5.28
C ALA A 84 -21.94 4.32 -6.27
N ALA A 85 -20.94 3.52 -5.89
CA ALA A 85 -20.34 2.53 -6.77
C ALA A 85 -21.22 1.26 -6.85
N SER A 86 -21.37 0.71 -8.05
CA SER A 86 -21.94 -0.62 -8.24
C SER A 86 -20.96 -1.71 -7.76
N GLU A 87 -21.43 -2.95 -7.59
CA GLU A 87 -20.57 -4.09 -7.22
C GLU A 87 -19.38 -4.22 -8.20
N ASP A 88 -19.63 -4.14 -9.51
CA ASP A 88 -18.57 -4.16 -10.53
C ASP A 88 -17.64 -2.96 -10.43
N GLY A 89 -18.15 -1.80 -10.04
CA GLY A 89 -17.36 -0.60 -9.77
C GLY A 89 -16.40 -0.82 -8.60
N LEU A 90 -16.89 -1.40 -7.50
CA LEU A 90 -16.07 -1.75 -6.34
C LEU A 90 -14.98 -2.77 -6.67
N VAL A 91 -15.30 -3.80 -7.48
CA VAL A 91 -14.32 -4.77 -7.97
C VAL A 91 -13.23 -4.08 -8.80
N LYS A 92 -13.61 -3.20 -9.74
CA LYS A 92 -12.64 -2.45 -10.55
C LYS A 92 -11.73 -1.56 -9.71
N MET A 93 -12.28 -0.88 -8.71
CA MET A 93 -11.48 -0.07 -7.77
C MET A 93 -10.52 -0.94 -6.97
N GLY A 94 -10.99 -2.09 -6.46
CA GLY A 94 -10.15 -3.06 -5.75
C GLY A 94 -9.01 -3.57 -6.61
N PHE A 95 -9.27 -3.94 -7.86
CA PHE A 95 -8.24 -4.36 -8.81
C PHE A 95 -7.23 -3.26 -9.12
N SER A 96 -7.69 -2.03 -9.32
CA SER A 96 -6.82 -0.90 -9.62
C SER A 96 -5.85 -0.63 -8.46
N LEU A 97 -6.34 -0.65 -7.21
CA LEU A 97 -5.51 -0.48 -6.02
C LEU A 97 -4.57 -1.69 -5.81
N PHE A 98 -5.08 -2.90 -5.93
CA PHE A 98 -4.28 -4.11 -5.78
C PHE A 98 -3.14 -4.16 -6.80
N SER A 99 -3.44 -3.90 -8.07
CA SER A 99 -2.44 -3.82 -9.15
C SER A 99 -1.40 -2.73 -8.88
N PHE A 100 -1.82 -1.57 -8.38
CA PHE A 100 -0.88 -0.52 -7.98
C PHE A 100 0.05 -1.01 -6.86
N PHE A 101 -0.48 -1.58 -5.79
CA PHE A 101 0.36 -2.10 -4.70
C PHE A 101 1.30 -3.21 -5.16
N LEU A 102 0.91 -3.98 -6.15
CA LEU A 102 1.71 -5.09 -6.66
C LEU A 102 2.79 -4.63 -7.66
N HIS A 103 2.48 -3.65 -8.53
CA HIS A 103 3.33 -3.28 -9.67
C HIS A 103 3.98 -1.90 -9.59
N ASP A 104 3.56 -1.00 -8.68
CA ASP A 104 4.32 0.23 -8.46
C ASP A 104 5.67 -0.10 -7.84
N GLY A 105 6.73 0.15 -8.60
CA GLY A 105 8.09 -0.27 -8.24
C GLY A 105 8.58 0.30 -6.89
N TYR A 106 8.11 1.48 -6.49
CA TYR A 106 8.43 2.05 -5.17
C TYR A 106 7.70 1.32 -4.06
N THR A 107 6.41 1.14 -4.23
CA THR A 107 5.54 0.51 -3.23
C THR A 107 5.92 -0.96 -2.99
N GLN A 108 6.16 -1.71 -4.07
CA GLN A 108 6.57 -3.12 -3.99
C GLN A 108 7.92 -3.29 -3.27
N LYS A 109 8.95 -2.57 -3.72
CA LYS A 109 10.29 -2.65 -3.13
C LYS A 109 10.31 -2.19 -1.69
N PHE A 110 9.56 -1.15 -1.36
CA PHE A 110 9.44 -0.65 0.01
C PHE A 110 8.76 -1.68 0.93
N ARG A 111 7.67 -2.32 0.47
CA ARG A 111 7.02 -3.41 1.21
C ARG A 111 7.99 -4.56 1.46
N LYS A 112 8.74 -4.97 0.42
CA LYS A 112 9.76 -6.03 0.54
C LYS A 112 10.82 -5.67 1.58
N MET A 113 11.36 -4.46 1.54
CA MET A 113 12.32 -3.97 2.52
C MET A 113 11.75 -4.02 3.95
N LEU A 114 10.54 -3.48 4.17
CA LEU A 114 9.91 -3.50 5.50
C LEU A 114 9.60 -4.93 5.97
N THR A 115 9.25 -5.83 5.05
CA THR A 115 9.05 -7.26 5.38
C THR A 115 10.32 -7.92 5.89
N ILE A 116 11.50 -7.55 5.35
CA ILE A 116 12.80 -8.03 5.83
C ILE A 116 13.11 -7.43 7.21
N GLU A 117 12.89 -6.14 7.38
CA GLU A 117 13.31 -5.38 8.55
C GLU A 117 12.38 -5.50 9.77
N GLN A 118 11.13 -5.96 9.59
CA GLN A 118 10.13 -5.96 10.66
C GLN A 118 10.53 -6.74 11.93
N PHE A 119 11.49 -7.65 11.83
CA PHE A 119 11.99 -8.44 12.96
C PHE A 119 13.39 -8.00 13.43
N HIS A 120 14.02 -7.05 12.74
CA HIS A 120 15.39 -6.63 13.02
C HIS A 120 15.48 -5.20 13.57
N THR A 121 14.62 -4.30 13.08
CA THR A 121 14.65 -2.88 13.39
C THR A 121 13.31 -2.44 13.99
N PRO A 122 13.21 -2.18 15.32
CA PRO A 122 11.94 -1.85 15.96
C PRO A 122 11.17 -0.68 15.29
N GLU A 123 11.88 0.36 14.87
CA GLU A 123 11.30 1.52 14.19
C GLU A 123 10.68 1.12 12.83
N LEU A 124 11.31 0.21 12.09
CA LEU A 124 10.78 -0.26 10.80
C LEU A 124 9.67 -1.29 10.99
N ALA A 125 9.67 -2.04 12.10
CA ALA A 125 8.56 -2.89 12.51
C ALA A 125 7.30 -2.05 12.81
N GLU A 126 7.47 -0.95 13.56
CA GLU A 126 6.38 0.00 13.83
C GLU A 126 5.84 0.63 12.54
N LEU A 127 6.74 1.05 11.65
CA LEU A 127 6.36 1.60 10.34
C LEU A 127 5.60 0.58 9.48
N PHE A 128 6.05 -0.69 9.48
CA PHE A 128 5.36 -1.79 8.79
C PHE A 128 3.94 -1.97 9.31
N THR A 129 3.79 -2.11 10.63
CA THR A 129 2.50 -2.29 11.30
C THR A 129 1.58 -1.13 11.01
N LYS A 130 2.07 0.10 11.20
CA LYS A 130 1.30 1.31 10.93
C LYS A 130 0.80 1.37 9.49
N GLN A 131 1.68 1.16 8.51
CA GLN A 131 1.37 1.41 7.10
C GLN A 131 0.50 0.31 6.47
N TYR A 132 0.74 -0.96 6.80
CA TYR A 132 0.08 -2.09 6.14
C TYR A 132 -1.07 -2.69 6.96
N ILE A 133 -1.19 -2.34 8.23
CA ILE A 133 -2.21 -2.88 9.12
C ILE A 133 -3.07 -1.75 9.71
N ASP A 134 -2.51 -0.92 10.59
CA ASP A 134 -3.28 0.01 11.41
C ASP A 134 -3.98 1.10 10.59
N ASP A 135 -3.25 1.79 9.70
CA ASP A 135 -3.81 2.88 8.89
C ASP A 135 -4.87 2.33 7.91
N SER A 136 -4.66 1.14 7.34
CA SER A 136 -5.62 0.48 6.45
C SER A 136 -6.89 0.08 7.19
N LEU A 137 -6.76 -0.56 8.36
CA LEU A 137 -7.92 -0.96 9.18
C LEU A 137 -8.69 0.25 9.69
N LYS A 138 -8.01 1.31 10.13
CA LYS A 138 -8.62 2.55 10.58
C LYS A 138 -9.42 3.23 9.46
N TYR A 139 -8.83 3.35 8.27
CA TYR A 139 -9.46 3.95 7.11
C TYR A 139 -10.73 3.17 6.69
N GLN A 140 -10.60 1.86 6.52
CA GLN A 140 -11.72 0.99 6.12
C GLN A 140 -12.81 0.93 7.18
N SER A 141 -12.45 0.85 8.47
CA SER A 141 -13.41 0.91 9.56
C SER A 141 -14.21 2.23 9.56
N GLY A 142 -13.55 3.35 9.27
CA GLY A 142 -14.21 4.65 9.12
C GLY A 142 -15.23 4.65 7.97
N ILE A 143 -14.87 4.11 6.82
CA ILE A 143 -15.78 3.96 5.67
C ILE A 143 -16.95 3.07 6.03
N PHE A 144 -16.72 1.90 6.60
CA PHE A 144 -17.80 0.95 6.96
C PHE A 144 -18.73 1.51 8.03
N SER A 145 -18.21 2.28 9.00
CA SER A 145 -19.04 3.01 9.97
C SER A 145 -20.02 3.95 9.26
N LEU A 146 -19.51 4.80 8.39
CA LEU A 146 -20.33 5.75 7.63
C LEU A 146 -21.35 5.06 6.70
N LEU A 147 -20.98 3.96 6.06
CA LEU A 147 -21.90 3.21 5.19
C LEU A 147 -22.98 2.47 6.02
N CYS A 148 -22.66 1.98 7.21
CA CYS A 148 -23.64 1.42 8.14
C CYS A 148 -24.60 2.47 8.68
N GLU A 149 -24.10 3.64 9.09
CA GLU A 149 -24.91 4.77 9.56
C GLU A 149 -25.88 5.28 8.48
N ARG A 150 -25.46 5.25 7.21
CA ARG A 150 -26.30 5.61 6.05
C ARG A 150 -27.27 4.48 5.64
N GLY A 151 -27.21 3.33 6.29
CA GLY A 151 -28.09 2.18 6.01
C GLY A 151 -27.76 1.44 4.71
N ILE A 152 -26.59 1.68 4.11
CA ILE A 152 -26.09 1.01 2.89
C ILE A 152 -25.57 -0.37 3.23
N LEU A 153 -24.78 -0.47 4.30
CA LEU A 153 -24.31 -1.75 4.83
C LEU A 153 -25.05 -2.14 6.11
N LYS A 154 -25.10 -3.43 6.37
CA LYS A 154 -25.55 -4.04 7.64
C LYS A 154 -24.33 -4.64 8.33
N GLY A 155 -24.13 -4.32 9.60
CA GLY A 155 -23.03 -4.86 10.41
C GLY A 155 -23.00 -4.17 11.76
N ASP A 156 -22.57 -4.92 12.77
CA ASP A 156 -22.58 -4.45 14.15
C ASP A 156 -21.24 -3.84 14.56
N ASN A 157 -20.15 -4.23 13.87
CA ASN A 157 -18.82 -3.81 14.25
C ASN A 157 -17.97 -3.47 13.00
N PRO A 158 -17.86 -2.17 12.64
CA PRO A 158 -17.06 -1.72 11.50
C PRO A 158 -15.57 -2.11 11.57
N GLN A 159 -15.01 -2.26 12.78
CA GLN A 159 -13.60 -2.70 12.94
C GLN A 159 -13.44 -4.17 12.55
N ILE A 160 -14.40 -5.03 12.93
CA ILE A 160 -14.36 -6.44 12.51
C ILE A 160 -14.64 -6.56 11.01
N MET A 161 -15.53 -5.74 10.44
CA MET A 161 -15.75 -5.69 8.99
C MET A 161 -14.45 -5.29 8.27
N ALA A 162 -13.72 -4.28 8.76
CA ALA A 162 -12.43 -3.87 8.19
C ALA A 162 -11.40 -5.00 8.28
N LEU A 163 -11.29 -5.68 9.41
CA LEU A 163 -10.39 -6.82 9.58
C LEU A 163 -10.72 -7.95 8.59
N GLN A 164 -11.99 -8.30 8.43
CA GLN A 164 -12.44 -9.35 7.50
C GLN A 164 -12.23 -8.96 6.04
N PHE A 165 -12.35 -7.68 5.70
CA PHE A 165 -12.11 -7.19 4.34
C PHE A 165 -10.64 -7.10 4.02
N HIS A 166 -9.83 -6.51 4.90
CA HIS A 166 -8.42 -6.21 4.66
C HIS A 166 -7.53 -7.46 4.69
N SER A 167 -7.73 -8.36 5.66
CA SER A 167 -6.82 -9.48 5.88
C SER A 167 -6.64 -10.40 4.66
N PRO A 168 -7.71 -10.83 3.95
CA PRO A 168 -7.55 -11.61 2.73
C PRO A 168 -6.83 -10.83 1.62
N ILE A 169 -7.10 -9.54 1.46
CA ILE A 169 -6.45 -8.70 0.44
C ILE A 169 -4.94 -8.64 0.70
N TYR A 170 -4.55 -8.38 1.96
CA TYR A 170 -3.15 -8.33 2.35
C TYR A 170 -2.46 -9.71 2.18
N MET A 171 -3.16 -10.79 2.54
CA MET A 171 -2.67 -12.15 2.32
C MET A 171 -2.42 -12.42 0.82
N LEU A 172 -3.38 -12.11 -0.05
CA LEU A 172 -3.24 -12.31 -1.50
C LEU A 172 -2.08 -11.49 -2.07
N LEU A 173 -1.92 -10.22 -1.62
CA LEU A 173 -0.82 -9.36 -2.02
C LEU A 173 0.54 -9.95 -1.66
N THR A 174 0.68 -10.45 -0.43
CA THR A 174 1.92 -11.07 0.03
C THR A 174 2.19 -12.44 -0.60
N MET A 175 1.16 -13.14 -1.06
CA MET A 175 1.33 -14.34 -1.89
C MET A 175 1.86 -14.00 -3.28
N CYS A 176 1.32 -12.96 -3.95
CA CYS A 176 1.84 -12.49 -5.24
C CYS A 176 3.31 -12.04 -5.15
N ASP A 177 3.73 -11.45 -4.03
CA ASP A 177 5.14 -11.06 -3.83
C ASP A 177 6.10 -12.26 -3.81
N ARG A 178 5.62 -13.43 -3.38
CA ARG A 178 6.43 -14.66 -3.26
C ARG A 178 6.26 -15.61 -4.44
N GLU A 179 5.08 -15.61 -5.05
CA GLU A 179 4.66 -16.53 -6.11
C GLU A 179 4.02 -15.74 -7.26
N PRO A 180 4.81 -14.91 -8.01
CA PRO A 180 4.28 -14.01 -9.04
C PRO A 180 3.52 -14.74 -10.16
N GLU A 181 3.87 -15.99 -10.42
CA GLU A 181 3.20 -16.84 -11.42
C GLU A 181 1.74 -17.12 -11.08
N ARG A 182 1.33 -16.98 -9.82
CA ARG A 182 -0.04 -17.17 -9.35
C ARG A 182 -0.90 -15.90 -9.39
N GLU A 183 -0.38 -14.79 -9.87
CA GLU A 183 -1.09 -13.50 -9.86
C GLU A 183 -2.51 -13.59 -10.44
N LYS A 184 -2.67 -14.29 -11.55
CA LYS A 184 -3.99 -14.45 -12.20
C LYS A 184 -4.99 -15.20 -11.30
N GLU A 185 -4.55 -16.28 -10.65
CA GLU A 185 -5.36 -17.05 -9.70
C GLU A 185 -5.75 -16.16 -8.50
N LEU A 186 -4.76 -15.49 -7.92
CA LEU A 186 -4.93 -14.68 -6.71
C LEU A 186 -5.80 -13.44 -6.97
N THR A 187 -5.70 -12.85 -8.15
CA THR A 187 -6.58 -11.75 -8.59
C THR A 187 -8.03 -12.23 -8.74
N SER A 188 -8.25 -13.44 -9.22
CA SER A 188 -9.61 -14.04 -9.26
C SER A 188 -10.19 -14.26 -7.85
N LEU A 189 -9.35 -14.66 -6.89
CA LEU A 189 -9.78 -14.77 -5.48
C LEU A 189 -10.09 -13.39 -4.87
N LEU A 190 -9.34 -12.37 -5.23
CA LEU A 190 -9.63 -10.98 -4.82
C LEU A 190 -11.02 -10.54 -5.30
N GLU A 191 -11.37 -10.81 -6.56
CA GLU A 191 -12.71 -10.51 -7.09
C GLU A 191 -13.80 -11.22 -6.27
N GLN A 192 -13.65 -12.53 -6.09
CA GLN A 192 -14.61 -13.34 -5.33
C GLN A 192 -14.77 -12.83 -3.91
N HIS A 193 -13.66 -12.43 -3.26
CA HIS A 193 -13.67 -11.86 -1.92
C HIS A 193 -14.47 -10.55 -1.87
N ILE A 194 -14.21 -9.62 -2.77
CA ILE A 194 -14.92 -8.33 -2.82
C ILE A 194 -16.42 -8.57 -3.03
N ARG A 195 -16.79 -9.38 -4.03
CA ARG A 195 -18.19 -9.71 -4.32
C ARG A 195 -18.88 -10.38 -3.15
N GLN A 196 -18.20 -11.33 -2.49
CA GLN A 196 -18.75 -12.00 -1.31
C GLN A 196 -18.95 -11.02 -0.15
N PHE A 197 -17.99 -10.14 0.11
CA PHE A 197 -18.10 -9.12 1.15
C PHE A 197 -19.30 -8.19 0.89
N VAL A 198 -19.46 -7.70 -0.33
CA VAL A 198 -20.61 -6.89 -0.72
C VAL A 198 -21.92 -7.62 -0.45
N ARG A 199 -22.08 -8.87 -0.92
CA ARG A 199 -23.32 -9.66 -0.70
C ARG A 199 -23.61 -9.93 0.79
N LEU A 200 -22.59 -10.15 1.60
CA LEU A 200 -22.76 -10.41 3.03
C LEU A 200 -23.23 -9.17 3.79
N TYR A 201 -22.73 -7.99 3.40
CA TYR A 201 -22.94 -6.78 4.18
C TYR A 201 -23.90 -5.76 3.55
N SER A 202 -24.31 -5.88 2.29
CA SER A 202 -25.31 -4.99 1.70
C SER A 202 -26.69 -5.15 2.34
N LYS A 203 -27.41 -4.04 2.50
CA LYS A 203 -28.81 -4.00 2.98
C LYS A 203 -29.78 -4.02 1.81
N GLY A 204 -29.96 -5.18 1.15
CA GLY A 204 -31.01 -5.34 0.12
C GLY A 204 -30.54 -5.10 -1.31
N ASP A 205 -31.47 -5.17 -2.30
CA ASP A 205 -31.24 -5.27 -3.75
C ASP A 205 -30.71 -4.01 -4.46
N ASN A 206 -30.02 -3.11 -3.78
CA ASN A 206 -29.62 -1.79 -4.32
C ASN A 206 -28.11 -1.65 -4.61
N LEU A 207 -27.37 -2.75 -4.81
CA LEU A 207 -25.99 -2.70 -5.35
C LEU A 207 -25.84 -3.63 -6.54
#